data_48dd7f21d30215eafaf589d533a49e99
#
_entry.id   48dd7f21d30215eafaf589d533a49e99
#
_cell.length_a   1.000
_cell.length_b   1.000
_cell.length_c   1.000
_cell.angle_alpha   90.00
_cell.angle_beta   90.00
_cell.angle_gamma   90.00
#
_symmetry.space_group_name_H-M   'P 1'
#
loop_
_entity.id
_entity.type
_entity.pdbx_description
1 polymer ?
#
loop_
_entity_poly.entity_id
_entity_poly.type
_entity_poly.pdbx_seq_one_letter_code
_entity_poly.pdbx_strand_id
1 'polypeptide(L)'
;MCYKILISCIFLWIVNIYHNQKGLAIAPLFSGKYDKDEQAIVVLLKGKTLHPYGLSLFHSISITDRPDDVTLFEAAVSTDSRKAENSETVKSGNNTIAGYYQLPPAAPDGENRFILFRKTSPHDATLIYLEGQTQLDKLINLFINKKQ
;
A
#
# COMPACT_ATOMS: atom_id res chain seq x y z
N MET A 1 -41.10 2.07 20.18
CA MET A 1 -40.34 0.82 19.99
C MET A 1 -39.64 0.66 18.64
N CYS A 2 -39.59 1.69 17.81
CA CYS A 2 -38.92 1.63 16.48
C CYS A 2 -37.53 2.24 16.41
N TYR A 3 -36.95 2.66 17.53
CA TYR A 3 -35.64 3.31 17.55
C TYR A 3 -34.42 2.39 17.68
N LYS A 4 -34.63 1.10 17.97
CA LYS A 4 -33.50 0.15 18.16
C LYS A 4 -33.03 -0.59 16.90
N ILE A 5 -33.74 -0.45 15.78
CA ILE A 5 -33.43 -1.18 14.54
C ILE A 5 -32.61 -0.34 13.57
N LEU A 6 -32.61 0.98 13.69
CA LEU A 6 -31.91 1.89 12.76
C LEU A 6 -30.41 2.08 13.07
N ILE A 7 -29.97 1.76 14.28
CA ILE A 7 -28.54 1.91 14.68
C ILE A 7 -27.71 0.70 14.25
N SER A 8 -28.33 -0.44 14.00
CA SER A 8 -27.64 -1.66 13.60
C SER A 8 -27.19 -1.69 12.13
N CYS A 9 -27.82 -0.89 11.27
CA CYS A 9 -27.48 -0.87 9.83
C CYS A 9 -26.33 0.07 9.45
N ILE A 10 -25.97 1.02 10.31
CA ILE A 10 -24.91 1.99 10.01
C ILE A 10 -23.52 1.42 10.33
N PHE A 11 -23.42 0.43 11.23
CA PHE A 11 -22.15 -0.19 11.60
C PHE A 11 -21.61 -1.23 10.61
N LEU A 12 -22.45 -1.71 9.68
CA LEU A 12 -22.07 -2.77 8.73
C LEU A 12 -21.35 -2.25 7.46
N TRP A 13 -21.31 -0.94 7.24
CA TRP A 13 -20.69 -0.36 6.04
C TRP A 13 -19.23 0.03 6.19
N ILE A 14 -18.69 0.02 7.42
CA ILE A 14 -17.29 0.43 7.69
C ILE A 14 -16.32 -0.75 7.55
N VAL A 15 -16.80 -1.99 7.56
CA VAL A 15 -15.96 -3.19 7.62
C VAL A 15 -15.41 -3.62 6.25
N ASN A 16 -15.91 -3.08 5.13
CA ASN A 16 -15.57 -3.56 3.79
C ASN A 16 -14.36 -2.87 3.12
N ILE A 17 -13.72 -1.90 3.77
CA ILE A 17 -12.64 -1.12 3.13
C ILE A 17 -11.28 -1.83 3.23
N TYR A 18 -11.12 -2.80 4.13
CA TYR A 18 -9.82 -3.41 4.45
C TYR A 18 -9.66 -4.87 4.02
N HIS A 19 -10.60 -5.41 3.21
CA HIS A 19 -10.60 -6.84 2.91
C HIS A 19 -9.43 -7.31 2.05
N ASN A 20 -8.90 -6.43 1.20
CA ASN A 20 -7.89 -6.83 0.21
C ASN A 20 -6.45 -6.81 0.75
N GLN A 21 -6.19 -6.05 1.81
CA GLN A 21 -4.91 -6.07 2.53
C GLN A 21 -4.87 -7.13 3.64
N LYS A 22 -5.99 -7.80 3.89
CA LYS A 22 -6.10 -8.80 4.97
C LYS A 22 -5.03 -9.88 4.82
N GLY A 23 -4.33 -10.15 5.93
CA GLY A 23 -3.26 -11.13 5.97
C GLY A 23 -1.88 -10.59 5.58
N LEU A 24 -1.78 -9.30 5.20
CA LEU A 24 -0.50 -8.65 4.95
C LEU A 24 0.03 -7.95 6.22
N ALA A 25 1.34 -7.99 6.42
CA ALA A 25 1.99 -7.31 7.52
C ALA A 25 1.88 -5.77 7.41
N ILE A 26 1.75 -5.24 6.18
CA ILE A 26 1.53 -3.80 5.96
C ILE A 26 0.11 -3.34 6.31
N ALA A 27 -0.87 -4.23 6.41
CA ALA A 27 -2.28 -3.86 6.61
C ALA A 27 -2.51 -2.95 7.83
N PRO A 28 -1.93 -3.19 9.02
CA PRO A 28 -2.09 -2.29 10.17
C PRO A 28 -1.57 -0.87 9.93
N LEU A 29 -0.59 -0.69 9.04
CA LEU A 29 -0.03 0.61 8.70
C LEU A 29 -1.05 1.48 7.95
N PHE A 30 -1.92 0.87 7.16
CA PHE A 30 -2.96 1.52 6.38
C PHE A 30 -4.30 1.65 7.08
N SER A 31 -4.39 1.32 8.36
CA SER A 31 -5.65 1.31 9.13
C SER A 31 -5.98 2.64 9.81
N GLY A 32 -5.43 3.76 9.35
CA GLY A 32 -5.71 5.09 9.86
C GLY A 32 -4.67 5.64 10.84
N LYS A 33 -3.63 4.86 11.15
CA LYS A 33 -2.56 5.26 12.08
C LYS A 33 -1.91 6.60 11.73
N TYR A 34 -1.79 6.92 10.44
CA TYR A 34 -1.09 8.11 9.94
C TYR A 34 -2.02 9.22 9.45
N ASP A 35 -3.34 9.03 9.48
CA ASP A 35 -4.31 9.96 8.87
C ASP A 35 -4.30 11.36 9.49
N LYS A 36 -3.92 11.47 10.76
CA LYS A 36 -3.85 12.73 11.51
C LYS A 36 -2.43 13.11 11.93
N ASP A 37 -1.44 12.43 11.40
CA ASP A 37 -0.03 12.68 11.72
C ASP A 37 0.49 13.83 10.82
N GLU A 38 0.99 14.91 11.44
CA GLU A 38 1.52 16.07 10.71
C GLU A 38 2.79 15.78 9.91
N GLN A 39 3.50 14.70 10.23
CA GLN A 39 4.72 14.26 9.54
C GLN A 39 4.44 13.13 8.54
N ALA A 40 3.18 12.86 8.26
CA ALA A 40 2.75 11.88 7.29
C ALA A 40 1.81 12.49 6.25
N ILE A 41 1.95 12.02 5.00
CA ILE A 41 1.00 12.30 3.92
C ILE A 41 0.38 10.98 3.52
N VAL A 42 -0.93 10.88 3.66
CA VAL A 42 -1.72 9.70 3.27
C VAL A 42 -2.56 10.06 2.04
N VAL A 43 -2.48 9.23 1.01
CA VAL A 43 -3.29 9.38 -0.21
C VAL A 43 -4.04 8.08 -0.47
N LEU A 44 -5.35 8.17 -0.58
CA LEU A 44 -6.22 7.05 -0.95
C LEU A 44 -7.03 7.45 -2.18
N LEU A 45 -6.84 6.71 -3.28
CA LEU A 45 -7.58 6.88 -4.52
C LEU A 45 -8.25 5.56 -4.90
N LYS A 46 -9.48 5.65 -5.41
CA LYS A 46 -10.27 4.53 -5.89
C LYS A 46 -11.05 4.91 -7.14
N GLY A 47 -11.39 3.91 -7.93
CA GLY A 47 -12.37 4.03 -9.00
C GLY A 47 -11.79 4.52 -10.32
N LYS A 48 -12.62 5.21 -11.11
CA LYS A 48 -12.39 5.48 -12.54
C LYS A 48 -11.13 6.28 -12.87
N THR A 49 -10.67 7.14 -11.98
CA THR A 49 -9.44 7.93 -12.17
C THR A 49 -8.20 7.06 -12.29
N LEU A 50 -8.25 5.84 -11.78
CA LEU A 50 -7.15 4.87 -11.80
C LEU A 50 -7.21 3.91 -13.00
N HIS A 51 -8.34 3.82 -13.70
CA HIS A 51 -8.52 2.89 -14.82
C HIS A 51 -7.50 3.06 -15.96
N PRO A 52 -7.08 4.28 -16.36
CA PRO A 52 -6.04 4.46 -17.38
C PRO A 52 -4.70 3.82 -17.04
N TYR A 53 -4.46 3.57 -15.76
CA TYR A 53 -3.24 2.94 -15.25
C TYR A 53 -3.40 1.43 -15.00
N GLY A 54 -4.58 0.88 -15.28
CA GLY A 54 -4.90 -0.51 -14.96
C GLY A 54 -5.06 -0.77 -13.48
N LEU A 55 -5.34 0.27 -12.69
CA LEU A 55 -5.49 0.21 -11.23
C LEU A 55 -6.93 0.45 -10.80
N SER A 56 -7.30 -0.13 -9.67
CA SER A 56 -8.58 0.09 -8.98
C SER A 56 -8.40 0.73 -7.61
N LEU A 57 -7.23 0.55 -7.00
CA LEU A 57 -6.87 1.09 -5.70
C LEU A 57 -5.42 1.60 -5.71
N PHE A 58 -5.24 2.79 -5.14
CA PHE A 58 -3.95 3.37 -4.79
C PHE A 58 -4.02 3.89 -3.36
N HIS A 59 -3.16 3.38 -2.49
CA HIS A 59 -3.07 3.84 -1.12
C HIS A 59 -1.60 4.04 -0.76
N SER A 60 -1.20 5.26 -0.40
CA SER A 60 0.18 5.57 -0.05
C SER A 60 0.29 6.27 1.28
N ILE A 61 1.42 6.04 1.94
CA ILE A 61 1.84 6.73 3.15
C ILE A 61 3.28 7.20 2.93
N SER A 62 3.49 8.50 3.00
CA SER A 62 4.83 9.11 3.02
C SER A 62 5.09 9.69 4.38
N ILE A 63 6.20 9.30 5.00
CA ILE A 63 6.63 9.79 6.33
C ILE A 63 7.92 10.56 6.21
N THR A 64 8.05 11.61 7.00
CA THR A 64 9.21 12.50 7.07
C THR A 64 9.65 12.65 8.52
N ASP A 65 10.95 12.53 8.76
CA ASP A 65 11.54 12.62 10.10
C ASP A 65 10.92 11.64 11.13
N ARG A 66 10.76 10.39 10.69
CA ARG A 66 10.18 9.30 11.46
C ARG A 66 11.02 8.01 11.34
N PRO A 67 12.23 7.98 11.96
CA PRO A 67 13.13 6.82 11.83
C PRO A 67 12.54 5.52 12.34
N ASP A 68 11.76 5.55 13.43
CA ASP A 68 11.12 4.35 13.99
C ASP A 68 10.04 3.81 13.07
N ASP A 69 9.28 4.69 12.42
CA ASP A 69 8.27 4.29 11.44
C ASP A 69 8.90 3.78 10.14
N VAL A 70 10.05 4.33 9.71
CA VAL A 70 10.81 3.77 8.59
C VAL A 70 11.21 2.33 8.87
N THR A 71 11.74 2.05 10.05
CA THR A 71 12.09 0.68 10.48
C THR A 71 10.85 -0.23 10.51
N LEU A 72 9.72 0.27 10.95
CA LEU A 72 8.45 -0.45 10.97
C LEU A 72 7.97 -0.79 9.54
N PHE A 73 8.08 0.16 8.61
CA PHE A 73 7.75 -0.07 7.20
C PHE A 73 8.67 -1.15 6.59
N GLU A 74 9.98 -1.04 6.81
CA GLU A 74 10.96 -2.02 6.33
C GLU A 74 10.64 -3.43 6.83
N ALA A 75 10.31 -3.58 8.10
CA ALA A 75 9.98 -4.87 8.70
C ALA A 75 8.71 -5.48 8.09
N ALA A 76 7.66 -4.69 7.93
CA ALA A 76 6.40 -5.14 7.35
C ALA A 76 6.57 -5.52 5.87
N VAL A 77 7.26 -4.70 5.08
CA VAL A 77 7.57 -4.98 3.67
C VAL A 77 8.44 -6.23 3.55
N SER A 78 9.45 -6.40 4.39
CA SER A 78 10.29 -7.60 4.40
C SER A 78 9.48 -8.88 4.65
N THR A 79 8.50 -8.82 5.53
CA THR A 79 7.60 -9.95 5.79
C THR A 79 6.74 -10.28 4.58
N ASP A 80 6.08 -9.30 4.00
CA ASP A 80 5.16 -9.49 2.88
C ASP A 80 5.88 -9.81 1.57
N SER A 81 7.09 -9.29 1.37
CA SER A 81 7.89 -9.55 0.18
C SER A 81 8.24 -11.03 -0.04
N ARG A 82 8.22 -11.83 1.02
CA ARG A 82 8.42 -13.28 0.93
C ARG A 82 7.31 -14.00 0.17
N LYS A 83 6.14 -13.37 0.06
CA LYS A 83 4.98 -13.89 -0.69
C LYS A 83 4.95 -13.40 -2.14
N ALA A 84 5.91 -12.55 -2.54
CA ALA A 84 5.92 -11.98 -3.88
C ALA A 84 6.15 -13.04 -4.96
N GLU A 85 5.34 -12.98 -6.00
CA GLU A 85 5.50 -13.80 -7.22
C GLU A 85 6.52 -13.18 -8.17
N ASN A 86 6.67 -11.86 -8.11
CA ASN A 86 7.61 -11.09 -8.91
C ASN A 86 8.10 -9.89 -8.10
N SER A 87 9.37 -9.54 -8.24
CA SER A 87 9.93 -8.42 -7.49
C SER A 87 11.12 -7.80 -8.19
N GLU A 88 11.33 -6.50 -7.92
CA GLU A 88 12.52 -5.76 -8.30
C GLU A 88 12.97 -4.92 -7.11
N THR A 89 14.27 -4.90 -6.84
CA THR A 89 14.83 -4.12 -5.73
C THR A 89 15.99 -3.26 -6.21
N VAL A 90 16.10 -2.06 -5.63
CA VAL A 90 17.21 -1.15 -5.82
C VAL A 90 17.99 -1.07 -4.52
N LYS A 91 19.30 -1.28 -4.60
CA LYS A 91 20.19 -1.26 -3.44
C LYS A 91 21.22 -0.13 -3.55
N SER A 92 21.59 0.39 -2.40
CA SER A 92 22.77 1.23 -2.21
C SER A 92 23.70 0.53 -1.21
N GLY A 93 24.82 -0.01 -1.70
CA GLY A 93 25.64 -0.94 -0.91
C GLY A 93 24.84 -2.20 -0.54
N ASN A 94 24.79 -2.53 0.74
CA ASN A 94 24.03 -3.67 1.26
C ASN A 94 22.58 -3.31 1.66
N ASN A 95 22.18 -2.04 1.53
CA ASN A 95 20.87 -1.58 1.95
C ASN A 95 19.91 -1.50 0.77
N THR A 96 18.72 -2.10 0.91
CA THR A 96 17.62 -1.91 -0.03
C THR A 96 17.02 -0.52 0.18
N ILE A 97 17.07 0.31 -0.86
CA ILE A 97 16.50 1.67 -0.85
C ILE A 97 15.17 1.76 -1.57
N ALA A 98 14.86 0.80 -2.42
CA ALA A 98 13.54 0.66 -3.03
C ALA A 98 13.23 -0.82 -3.29
N GLY A 99 11.96 -1.17 -3.18
CA GLY A 99 11.45 -2.49 -3.51
C GLY A 99 10.08 -2.39 -4.17
N TYR A 100 9.88 -3.19 -5.20
CA TYR A 100 8.66 -3.30 -5.97
C TYR A 100 8.26 -4.78 -5.98
N TYR A 101 7.08 -5.10 -5.45
CA TYR A 101 6.65 -6.47 -5.22
C TYR A 101 5.25 -6.69 -5.77
N GLN A 102 5.09 -7.71 -6.58
CA GLN A 102 3.79 -8.21 -7.01
C GLN A 102 3.42 -9.40 -6.13
N LEU A 103 2.30 -9.31 -5.44
CA LEU A 103 1.76 -10.35 -4.58
C LEU A 103 0.66 -11.13 -5.31
N PRO A 104 0.41 -12.38 -4.91
CA PRO A 104 -0.76 -13.11 -5.37
C PRO A 104 -2.06 -12.33 -5.08
N PRO A 105 -3.09 -12.46 -5.92
CA PRO A 105 -4.41 -11.97 -5.59
C PRO A 105 -4.90 -12.47 -4.23
N ALA A 106 -5.72 -11.69 -3.54
CA ALA A 106 -6.33 -12.10 -2.27
C ALA A 106 -7.32 -13.25 -2.43
N ALA A 107 -7.89 -13.40 -3.63
CA ALA A 107 -8.82 -14.46 -4.03
C ALA A 107 -8.48 -14.91 -5.46
N PRO A 108 -8.87 -16.15 -5.89
CA PRO A 108 -8.52 -16.70 -7.22
C PRO A 108 -8.91 -15.79 -8.39
N ASP A 109 -10.05 -15.08 -8.29
CA ASP A 109 -10.56 -14.16 -9.33
C ASP A 109 -10.24 -12.69 -8.99
N GLY A 110 -9.38 -12.45 -7.99
CA GLY A 110 -9.02 -11.12 -7.54
C GLY A 110 -8.04 -10.40 -8.47
N GLU A 111 -7.88 -9.12 -8.22
CA GLU A 111 -6.88 -8.30 -8.88
C GLU A 111 -5.48 -8.58 -8.34
N ASN A 112 -4.46 -8.29 -9.12
CA ASN A 112 -3.08 -8.30 -8.65
C ASN A 112 -2.90 -7.26 -7.55
N ARG A 113 -2.06 -7.60 -6.58
CA ARG A 113 -1.70 -6.73 -5.46
C ARG A 113 -0.24 -6.37 -5.55
N PHE A 114 0.09 -5.11 -5.26
CA PHE A 114 1.46 -4.63 -5.34
C PHE A 114 1.84 -3.85 -4.09
N ILE A 115 3.07 -4.03 -3.65
CA ILE A 115 3.71 -3.19 -2.63
C ILE A 115 4.89 -2.49 -3.29
N LEU A 116 4.95 -1.16 -3.18
CA LEU A 116 6.08 -0.35 -3.57
C LEU A 116 6.60 0.34 -2.32
N PHE A 117 7.89 0.20 -2.07
CA PHE A 117 8.56 0.82 -0.94
C PHE A 117 9.78 1.61 -1.42
N ARG A 118 9.95 2.81 -0.92
CA ARG A 118 11.12 3.63 -1.18
C ARG A 118 11.56 4.34 0.08
N LYS A 119 12.84 4.17 0.41
CA LYS A 119 13.50 4.86 1.49
C LYS A 119 14.43 5.91 0.90
N THR A 120 14.19 7.17 1.20
CA THR A 120 14.98 8.30 0.71
C THR A 120 16.05 8.73 1.68
N SER A 121 15.88 8.43 2.97
CA SER A 121 16.84 8.63 4.05
C SER A 121 16.55 7.64 5.19
N PRO A 122 17.39 7.53 6.23
CA PRO A 122 17.04 6.75 7.42
C PRO A 122 15.78 7.22 8.16
N HIS A 123 15.31 8.44 7.86
CA HIS A 123 14.19 9.09 8.54
C HIS A 123 12.95 9.26 7.65
N ASP A 124 13.08 9.02 6.35
CA ASP A 124 12.05 9.32 5.36
C ASP A 124 11.78 8.12 4.45
N ALA A 125 10.54 7.76 4.30
CA ALA A 125 10.13 6.66 3.42
C ALA A 125 8.72 6.87 2.85
N THR A 126 8.46 6.20 1.75
CA THR A 126 7.12 6.08 1.15
C THR A 126 6.78 4.61 0.98
N LEU A 127 5.60 4.24 1.44
CA LEU A 127 4.99 2.93 1.25
C LEU A 127 3.73 3.08 0.43
N ILE A 128 3.59 2.29 -0.62
CA ILE A 128 2.44 2.31 -1.52
C ILE A 128 1.87 0.90 -1.63
N TYR A 129 0.56 0.80 -1.49
CA TYR A 129 -0.20 -0.40 -1.79
C TYR A 129 -1.13 -0.15 -2.97
N LEU A 130 -1.13 -1.05 -3.94
CA LEU A 130 -1.91 -0.94 -5.17
C LEU A 130 -2.67 -2.23 -5.45
N GLU A 131 -3.81 -2.09 -6.12
CA GLU A 131 -4.55 -3.21 -6.71
C GLU A 131 -4.95 -2.87 -8.13
N GLY A 132 -4.94 -3.88 -9.01
CA GLY A 132 -5.38 -3.73 -10.39
C GLY A 132 -5.04 -4.91 -11.27
N GLN A 133 -5.42 -4.79 -12.55
CA GLN A 133 -5.15 -5.78 -13.59
C GLN A 133 -3.81 -5.55 -14.32
N THR A 134 -3.04 -4.55 -13.90
CA THR A 134 -1.74 -4.22 -14.48
C THR A 134 -0.67 -5.24 -14.11
N GLN A 135 0.53 -5.06 -14.68
CA GLN A 135 1.71 -5.87 -14.40
C GLN A 135 2.78 -5.03 -13.70
N LEU A 136 3.68 -5.68 -12.96
CA LEU A 136 4.71 -4.99 -12.18
C LEU A 136 5.64 -4.12 -13.05
N ASP A 137 6.06 -4.62 -14.19
CA ASP A 137 6.94 -3.91 -15.13
C ASP A 137 6.31 -2.59 -15.63
N LYS A 138 5.01 -2.59 -15.89
CA LYS A 138 4.25 -1.39 -16.29
C LYS A 138 4.20 -0.37 -15.16
N LEU A 139 4.01 -0.82 -13.91
CA LEU A 139 4.02 0.05 -12.74
C LEU A 139 5.40 0.65 -12.49
N ILE A 140 6.46 -0.15 -12.58
CA ILE A 140 7.83 0.32 -12.43
C ILE A 140 8.13 1.41 -13.47
N ASN A 141 7.78 1.19 -14.72
CA ASN A 141 7.94 2.19 -15.78
C ASN A 141 7.17 3.49 -15.48
N LEU A 142 5.96 3.38 -14.94
CA LEU A 142 5.14 4.53 -14.59
C LEU A 142 5.77 5.38 -13.47
N PHE A 143 6.38 4.74 -12.47
CA PHE A 143 6.94 5.42 -11.30
C PHE A 143 8.40 5.84 -11.46
N ILE A 144 9.20 5.12 -12.26
CA ILE A 144 10.62 5.43 -12.49
C ILE A 144 10.81 6.40 -13.65
N ASN A 145 10.10 6.22 -14.76
CA ASN A 145 10.33 6.97 -15.99
C ASN A 145 9.62 8.34 -16.05
N LYS A 146 8.89 8.75 -15.03
CA LYS A 146 8.34 10.12 -14.92
C LYS A 146 9.35 11.18 -14.45
N LYS A 147 10.65 10.88 -14.47
CA LYS A 147 11.72 11.87 -14.26
C LYS A 147 12.31 12.31 -15.61
N GLN A 148 11.46 12.86 -16.47
CA GLN A 148 11.91 13.72 -17.57
C GLN A 148 11.00 14.93 -17.66
#